data_b55a1bc66d75527d9f4317731e6d2a76
#
_entry.id   b55a1bc66d75527d9f4317731e6d2a76
#
_cell.length_a   1.000
_cell.length_b   1.000
_cell.length_c   1.000
_cell.angle_alpha   90.00
_cell.angle_beta   90.00
_cell.angle_gamma   90.00
#
_symmetry.space_group_name_H-M   'P 1'
#
loop_
_entity.id
_entity.type
_entity.pdbx_description
1 polymer ?
#
loop_
_entity_poly.entity_id
_entity_poly.type
_entity_poly.pdbx_seq_one_letter_code
_entity_poly.pdbx_strand_id
1 'polypeptide(L)'
;SMQLDSLKAGVAAADSLRGDSIAAPAGDSLYRLVKGYRRVKIFRNDFQAVCDSLVAVSTDSMILLYIDPVLWNQDNQITSDVMKIYTENSKLQKAEFVGRPVMSSEIDTMTYNQVTGKLITAYFRNNKIYRNDVDGNVQTIYYMQEDDSPEPVGLMSIQSGAATYYIDNNTVEGITYRNQPVYSIFPMDKIPETQALFLEDFKWEGHRRPALREVFDRTIRPSERAEKSALPRPDFPITRRIEEYKKLLIESGTWVDRDDKLTPEALEWLHWLGY
;
A
#
# COMPACT_ATOMS: atom_id res chain seq x y z
N SER A 1 -20.34 -10.75 -15.85
CA SER A 1 -19.70 -9.85 -16.82
C SER A 1 -19.60 -8.39 -16.37
N MET A 2 -20.19 -8.04 -15.21
CA MET A 2 -20.20 -6.65 -14.69
C MET A 2 -19.00 -6.28 -13.79
N GLN A 3 -18.16 -7.24 -13.41
CA GLN A 3 -17.05 -7.01 -12.45
C GLN A 3 -15.71 -6.62 -13.10
N LEU A 4 -15.57 -6.77 -14.41
CA LEU A 4 -14.33 -6.38 -15.11
C LEU A 4 -14.26 -4.89 -15.46
N ASP A 5 -15.40 -4.20 -15.52
CA ASP A 5 -15.48 -2.82 -16.00
C ASP A 5 -15.10 -1.77 -14.95
N SER A 6 -15.25 -2.07 -13.64
CA SER A 6 -14.87 -1.11 -12.59
C SER A 6 -13.36 -1.00 -12.38
N LEU A 7 -12.60 -2.05 -12.69
CA LEU A 7 -11.12 -1.96 -12.75
C LEU A 7 -10.64 -1.23 -13.98
N LYS A 8 -11.42 -1.27 -15.09
CA LYS A 8 -11.12 -0.52 -16.31
C LYS A 8 -11.38 0.98 -16.15
N ALA A 9 -12.37 1.39 -15.36
CA ALA A 9 -12.69 2.80 -15.15
C ALA A 9 -11.59 3.55 -14.36
N GLY A 10 -10.94 2.91 -13.40
CA GLY A 10 -9.79 3.49 -12.68
C GLY A 10 -8.53 3.62 -13.54
N VAL A 11 -8.44 2.86 -14.63
CA VAL A 11 -7.31 2.88 -15.57
C VAL A 11 -7.57 3.82 -16.75
N ALA A 12 -8.84 4.07 -17.10
CA ALA A 12 -9.20 4.96 -18.21
C ALA A 12 -8.84 6.44 -17.97
N ALA A 13 -8.71 6.88 -16.70
CA ALA A 13 -8.25 8.23 -16.39
C ALA A 13 -6.74 8.44 -16.63
N ALA A 14 -5.97 7.37 -16.84
CA ALA A 14 -4.54 7.45 -17.14
C ALA A 14 -4.24 7.47 -18.66
N ASP A 15 -5.24 7.21 -19.50
CA ASP A 15 -5.06 7.07 -20.96
C ASP A 15 -5.09 8.40 -21.74
N SER A 16 -5.30 9.54 -21.05
CA SER A 16 -5.30 10.87 -21.68
C SER A 16 -3.92 11.55 -21.78
N LEU A 17 -2.84 10.85 -21.39
CA LEU A 17 -1.48 11.29 -21.66
C LEU A 17 -0.92 10.56 -22.89
N ARG A 18 -1.44 10.89 -24.07
CA ARG A 18 -0.77 10.59 -25.34
C ARG A 18 0.49 11.44 -25.47
N GLY A 19 1.60 10.93 -24.97
CA GLY A 19 2.92 11.27 -25.46
C GLY A 19 3.31 10.23 -26.51
N ASP A 20 3.96 10.66 -27.57
CA ASP A 20 4.36 9.92 -28.75
C ASP A 20 4.72 8.44 -28.50
N SER A 21 3.95 7.55 -29.13
CA SER A 21 4.24 6.12 -29.12
C SER A 21 5.42 5.84 -30.02
N ILE A 22 6.60 5.70 -29.43
CA ILE A 22 7.72 5.00 -30.08
C ILE A 22 7.30 3.54 -30.17
N ALA A 23 7.21 3.00 -31.40
CA ALA A 23 6.92 1.59 -31.61
C ALA A 23 8.00 0.74 -30.95
N ALA A 24 7.61 -0.05 -29.95
CA ALA A 24 8.50 -0.99 -29.27
C ALA A 24 8.88 -2.14 -30.23
N PRO A 25 10.13 -2.62 -30.21
CA PRO A 25 10.56 -3.77 -30.99
C PRO A 25 9.79 -5.02 -30.59
N ALA A 26 9.50 -5.89 -31.56
CA ALA A 26 8.76 -7.13 -31.37
C ALA A 26 9.53 -8.06 -30.40
N GLY A 27 9.06 -8.16 -29.16
CA GLY A 27 9.65 -9.02 -28.12
C GLY A 27 9.54 -8.46 -26.70
N ASP A 28 9.28 -7.16 -26.51
CA ASP A 28 9.16 -6.58 -25.19
C ASP A 28 7.77 -6.83 -24.60
N SER A 29 7.75 -7.49 -23.45
CA SER A 29 6.53 -7.62 -22.65
C SER A 29 6.18 -6.26 -22.04
N LEU A 30 5.09 -5.64 -22.54
CA LEU A 30 4.55 -4.41 -21.97
C LEU A 30 4.10 -4.65 -20.52
N TYR A 31 4.69 -3.97 -19.58
CA TYR A 31 4.22 -3.95 -18.20
C TYR A 31 3.50 -2.63 -17.90
N ARG A 32 2.50 -2.71 -17.02
CA ARG A 32 1.78 -1.54 -16.54
C ARG A 32 2.30 -1.18 -15.16
N LEU A 33 2.70 0.06 -14.99
CA LEU A 33 3.14 0.61 -13.72
C LEU A 33 2.18 1.71 -13.29
N VAL A 34 1.53 1.52 -12.14
CA VAL A 34 0.67 2.54 -11.51
C VAL A 34 1.40 3.06 -10.29
N LYS A 35 1.56 4.37 -10.21
CA LYS A 35 2.12 5.07 -9.04
C LYS A 35 1.14 6.14 -8.60
N GLY A 36 0.76 6.10 -7.33
CA GLY A 36 -0.06 7.13 -6.68
C GLY A 36 0.75 7.77 -5.55
N TYR A 37 0.66 9.08 -5.41
CA TYR A 37 1.36 9.84 -4.38
C TYR A 37 0.45 10.89 -3.77
N ARG A 38 0.65 11.15 -2.48
CA ARG A 38 -0.04 12.17 -1.69
C ARG A 38 -1.54 11.93 -1.55
N ARG A 39 -1.91 11.28 -0.46
CA ARG A 39 -3.32 11.00 -0.10
C ARG A 39 -4.05 10.15 -1.14
N VAL A 40 -3.49 9.00 -1.44
CA VAL A 40 -4.13 8.00 -2.28
C VAL A 40 -5.39 7.47 -1.58
N LYS A 41 -6.49 7.42 -2.30
CA LYS A 41 -7.75 6.83 -1.86
C LYS A 41 -8.14 5.71 -2.81
N ILE A 42 -8.47 4.55 -2.25
CA ILE A 42 -8.94 3.38 -2.99
C ILE A 42 -10.34 3.07 -2.50
N PHE A 43 -11.27 2.90 -3.42
CA PHE A 43 -12.62 2.49 -3.10
C PHE A 43 -13.05 1.30 -3.96
N ARG A 44 -13.53 0.29 -3.28
CA ARG A 44 -14.28 -0.84 -3.83
C ARG A 44 -15.41 -1.15 -2.84
N ASN A 45 -16.51 -1.74 -3.28
CA ASN A 45 -17.68 -1.97 -2.41
C ASN A 45 -17.37 -2.85 -1.20
N ASP A 46 -16.44 -3.79 -1.35
CA ASP A 46 -16.03 -4.76 -0.34
C ASP A 46 -14.80 -4.33 0.46
N PHE A 47 -13.99 -3.39 -0.03
CA PHE A 47 -12.89 -2.82 0.73
C PHE A 47 -12.58 -1.37 0.34
N GLN A 48 -12.06 -0.61 1.26
CA GLN A 48 -11.54 0.74 1.06
C GLN A 48 -10.13 0.82 1.63
N ALA A 49 -9.30 1.69 1.07
CA ALA A 49 -7.98 1.94 1.63
C ALA A 49 -7.53 3.38 1.40
N VAL A 50 -6.69 3.86 2.29
CA VAL A 50 -5.96 5.12 2.15
C VAL A 50 -4.48 4.88 2.42
N CYS A 51 -3.62 5.64 1.76
CA CYS A 51 -2.19 5.71 2.05
C CYS A 51 -1.64 7.02 1.49
N ASP A 52 -0.40 7.39 1.83
CA ASP A 52 0.24 8.48 1.11
C ASP A 52 0.70 8.03 -0.27
N SER A 53 1.27 6.86 -0.37
CA SER A 53 1.92 6.38 -1.59
C SER A 53 1.54 4.94 -1.94
N LEU A 54 1.34 4.69 -3.24
CA LEU A 54 0.98 3.40 -3.82
C LEU A 54 1.87 3.12 -5.04
N VAL A 55 2.31 1.87 -5.17
CA VAL A 55 2.94 1.34 -6.38
C VAL A 55 2.28 0.01 -6.73
N ALA A 56 1.84 -0.13 -7.98
CA ALA A 56 1.36 -1.39 -8.51
C ALA A 56 2.07 -1.71 -9.83
N VAL A 57 2.62 -2.91 -9.94
CA VAL A 57 3.33 -3.40 -11.12
C VAL A 57 2.60 -4.62 -11.64
N SER A 58 2.20 -4.60 -12.90
CA SER A 58 1.39 -5.69 -13.49
C SER A 58 2.17 -7.00 -13.64
N THR A 59 3.49 -6.93 -13.85
CA THR A 59 4.35 -8.12 -13.94
C THR A 59 4.47 -8.85 -12.61
N ASP A 60 4.55 -8.10 -11.52
CA ASP A 60 4.75 -8.67 -10.18
C ASP A 60 3.44 -9.07 -9.53
N SER A 61 2.30 -8.72 -10.17
CA SER A 61 0.95 -8.96 -9.62
C SER A 61 0.81 -8.48 -8.17
N MET A 62 1.55 -7.42 -7.81
CA MET A 62 1.65 -6.90 -6.46
C MET A 62 1.26 -5.42 -6.43
N ILE A 63 0.50 -5.05 -5.39
CA ILE A 63 0.19 -3.68 -5.03
C ILE A 63 0.85 -3.39 -3.69
N LEU A 64 1.66 -2.36 -3.65
CA LEU A 64 2.35 -1.90 -2.46
C LEU A 64 1.73 -0.58 -1.99
N LEU A 65 1.24 -0.54 -0.74
CA LEU A 65 0.78 0.67 -0.07
C LEU A 65 1.76 0.96 1.07
N TYR A 66 2.20 2.20 1.16
CA TYR A 66 3.16 2.61 2.17
C TYR A 66 2.96 4.06 2.59
N ILE A 67 3.55 4.41 3.73
CA ILE A 67 3.37 5.66 4.44
C ILE A 67 1.92 5.79 4.94
N ASP A 68 1.72 5.32 6.17
CA ASP A 68 0.48 5.38 6.92
C ASP A 68 -0.74 4.76 6.19
N PRO A 69 -0.59 3.52 5.65
CA PRO A 69 -1.69 2.84 5.00
C PRO A 69 -2.71 2.34 6.02
N VAL A 70 -3.98 2.54 5.68
CA VAL A 70 -5.13 1.98 6.41
C VAL A 70 -6.04 1.29 5.40
N LEU A 71 -6.48 0.08 5.73
CA LEU A 71 -7.40 -0.69 4.92
C LEU A 71 -8.63 -1.06 5.75
N TRP A 72 -9.80 -0.92 5.17
CA TRP A 72 -11.08 -1.34 5.76
C TRP A 72 -11.72 -2.43 4.90
N ASN A 73 -12.22 -3.44 5.56
CA ASN A 73 -13.08 -4.46 4.97
C ASN A 73 -14.27 -4.64 5.90
N GLN A 74 -15.43 -4.16 5.48
CA GLN A 74 -16.63 -4.07 6.33
C GLN A 74 -16.33 -3.34 7.67
N ASP A 75 -16.54 -3.97 8.81
CA ASP A 75 -16.35 -3.40 10.14
C ASP A 75 -14.91 -3.60 10.67
N ASN A 76 -14.07 -4.22 9.87
CA ASN A 76 -12.67 -4.44 10.21
C ASN A 76 -11.79 -3.37 9.61
N GLN A 77 -10.83 -2.93 10.40
CA GLN A 77 -9.75 -2.04 10.00
C GLN A 77 -8.41 -2.73 10.21
N ILE A 78 -7.47 -2.48 9.30
CA ILE A 78 -6.09 -2.89 9.50
C ILE A 78 -5.16 -1.71 9.21
N THR A 79 -4.21 -1.48 10.10
CA THR A 79 -3.12 -0.51 9.98
C THR A 79 -1.79 -1.23 9.98
N SER A 80 -0.76 -0.68 9.33
CA SER A 80 0.61 -1.18 9.37
C SER A 80 1.55 -0.14 8.76
N ASP A 81 2.86 -0.36 8.80
CA ASP A 81 3.80 0.55 8.14
C ASP A 81 3.79 0.33 6.61
N VAL A 82 3.62 -0.92 6.17
CA VAL A 82 3.59 -1.32 4.75
C VAL A 82 2.55 -2.42 4.54
N MET A 83 1.78 -2.32 3.46
CA MET A 83 0.86 -3.36 3.00
C MET A 83 1.27 -3.84 1.61
N LYS A 84 1.39 -5.16 1.45
CA LYS A 84 1.66 -5.82 0.18
C LYS A 84 0.47 -6.69 -0.19
N ILE A 85 -0.18 -6.37 -1.28
CA ILE A 85 -1.36 -7.10 -1.75
C ILE A 85 -0.97 -7.85 -3.02
N TYR A 86 -1.11 -9.17 -3.00
CA TYR A 86 -0.77 -10.05 -4.11
C TYR A 86 -2.03 -10.48 -4.85
N THR A 87 -1.98 -10.36 -6.15
CA THR A 87 -3.08 -10.74 -7.03
C THR A 87 -2.59 -11.75 -8.07
N GLU A 88 -3.46 -12.65 -8.48
CA GLU A 88 -3.23 -13.55 -9.59
C GLU A 88 -4.49 -13.59 -10.46
N ASN A 89 -4.33 -13.41 -11.76
CA ASN A 89 -5.46 -13.31 -12.69
C ASN A 89 -6.55 -12.32 -12.24
N SER A 90 -6.13 -11.16 -11.73
CA SER A 90 -7.01 -10.11 -11.18
C SER A 90 -7.82 -10.52 -9.94
N LYS A 91 -7.46 -11.62 -9.27
CA LYS A 91 -8.06 -12.06 -8.01
C LYS A 91 -7.07 -11.90 -6.87
N LEU A 92 -7.56 -11.49 -5.70
CA LEU A 92 -6.76 -11.44 -4.49
C LEU A 92 -6.34 -12.85 -4.08
N GLN A 93 -5.06 -13.03 -3.78
CA GLN A 93 -4.49 -14.28 -3.28
C GLN A 93 -4.10 -14.14 -1.81
N LYS A 94 -3.28 -13.16 -1.49
CA LYS A 94 -2.87 -12.85 -0.13
C LYS A 94 -2.57 -11.38 0.05
N ALA A 95 -2.59 -10.92 1.29
CA ALA A 95 -2.08 -9.62 1.70
C ALA A 95 -1.16 -9.78 2.90
N GLU A 96 -0.02 -9.10 2.89
CA GLU A 96 0.95 -9.06 3.98
C GLU A 96 0.97 -7.67 4.59
N PHE A 97 0.81 -7.60 5.90
CA PHE A 97 0.83 -6.36 6.68
C PHE A 97 2.07 -6.39 7.56
N VAL A 98 3.01 -5.52 7.26
CA VAL A 98 4.36 -5.53 7.81
C VAL A 98 4.62 -4.24 8.58
N GLY A 99 5.34 -4.34 9.69
CA GLY A 99 5.67 -3.22 10.56
C GLY A 99 4.48 -2.79 11.42
N ARG A 100 4.46 -3.28 12.64
CA ARG A 100 3.44 -2.97 13.65
C ARG A 100 1.99 -3.09 13.14
N PRO A 101 1.62 -4.21 12.51
CA PRO A 101 0.26 -4.38 12.01
C PRO A 101 -0.71 -4.50 13.18
N VAL A 102 -1.81 -3.75 13.12
CA VAL A 102 -2.94 -3.89 14.05
C VAL A 102 -4.21 -4.10 13.25
N MET A 103 -4.85 -5.24 13.45
CA MET A 103 -6.19 -5.50 12.94
C MET A 103 -7.20 -5.26 14.05
N SER A 104 -8.24 -4.49 13.76
CA SER A 104 -9.27 -4.10 14.72
C SER A 104 -10.65 -4.28 14.12
N SER A 105 -11.60 -4.63 14.97
CA SER A 105 -13.02 -4.73 14.65
C SER A 105 -13.81 -3.93 15.68
N GLU A 106 -14.63 -2.99 15.22
CA GLU A 106 -15.50 -2.18 16.08
C GLU A 106 -16.65 -3.05 16.60
N ILE A 107 -16.88 -3.02 17.90
CA ILE A 107 -18.02 -3.65 18.55
C ILE A 107 -19.03 -2.56 18.90
N ASP A 108 -18.54 -1.52 19.55
CA ASP A 108 -19.26 -0.30 19.84
C ASP A 108 -18.32 0.91 19.78
N THR A 109 -18.81 2.10 20.09
CA THR A 109 -18.04 3.34 20.01
C THR A 109 -16.81 3.39 20.92
N MET A 110 -16.67 2.47 21.88
CA MET A 110 -15.59 2.45 22.89
C MET A 110 -14.83 1.13 22.93
N THR A 111 -15.39 0.04 22.42
CA THR A 111 -14.80 -1.30 22.51
C THR A 111 -14.45 -1.86 21.13
N TYR A 112 -13.25 -2.40 21.03
CA TYR A 112 -12.67 -2.90 19.78
C TYR A 112 -11.99 -4.23 20.03
N ASN A 113 -12.31 -5.25 19.23
CA ASN A 113 -11.45 -6.42 19.13
C ASN A 113 -10.17 -6.02 18.41
N GLN A 114 -9.04 -6.46 18.93
CA GLN A 114 -7.73 -6.04 18.41
C GLN A 114 -6.77 -7.21 18.39
N VAL A 115 -5.97 -7.29 17.34
CA VAL A 115 -4.86 -8.23 17.25
C VAL A 115 -3.66 -7.60 16.58
N THR A 116 -2.48 -7.85 17.11
CA THR A 116 -1.20 -7.41 16.56
C THR A 116 -0.17 -8.53 16.57
N GLY A 117 0.87 -8.37 15.79
CA GLY A 117 2.02 -9.24 15.70
C GLY A 117 3.15 -8.56 14.92
N LYS A 118 4.21 -9.29 14.59
CA LYS A 118 5.26 -8.77 13.69
C LYS A 118 4.83 -8.77 12.23
N LEU A 119 4.02 -9.73 11.86
CA LEU A 119 3.48 -9.91 10.51
C LEU A 119 2.06 -10.45 10.61
N ILE A 120 1.14 -9.86 9.86
CA ILE A 120 -0.18 -10.42 9.61
C ILE A 120 -0.26 -10.79 8.13
N THR A 121 -0.66 -12.02 7.82
CA THR A 121 -0.88 -12.48 6.45
C THR A 121 -2.33 -12.91 6.28
N ALA A 122 -3.06 -12.19 5.44
CA ALA A 122 -4.43 -12.53 5.06
C ALA A 122 -4.44 -13.35 3.77
N TYR A 123 -5.18 -14.45 3.74
CA TYR A 123 -5.34 -15.32 2.57
C TYR A 123 -6.77 -15.24 2.03
N PHE A 124 -6.87 -15.17 0.71
CA PHE A 124 -8.13 -14.98 0.01
C PHE A 124 -8.45 -16.16 -0.91
N ARG A 125 -9.73 -16.51 -0.98
CA ARG A 125 -10.28 -17.44 -1.95
C ARG A 125 -11.51 -16.79 -2.59
N ASN A 126 -11.53 -16.69 -3.92
CA ASN A 126 -12.59 -15.99 -4.64
C ASN A 126 -12.84 -14.56 -4.13
N ASN A 127 -11.76 -13.82 -3.83
CA ASN A 127 -11.76 -12.47 -3.25
C ASN A 127 -12.38 -12.36 -1.85
N LYS A 128 -12.69 -13.48 -1.18
CA LYS A 128 -13.12 -13.51 0.22
C LYS A 128 -11.97 -13.98 1.08
N ILE A 129 -11.78 -13.32 2.21
CA ILE A 129 -10.81 -13.75 3.21
C ILE A 129 -11.30 -15.03 3.87
N TYR A 130 -10.41 -16.02 4.03
CA TYR A 130 -10.74 -17.27 4.69
C TYR A 130 -9.78 -17.62 5.84
N ARG A 131 -8.62 -16.96 5.89
CA ARG A 131 -7.63 -17.20 6.93
C ARG A 131 -6.73 -15.99 7.12
N ASN A 132 -6.45 -15.68 8.39
CA ASN A 132 -5.40 -14.74 8.79
C ASN A 132 -4.37 -15.49 9.65
N ASP A 133 -3.11 -15.43 9.27
CA ASP A 133 -1.99 -15.86 10.09
C ASP A 133 -1.34 -14.61 10.72
N VAL A 134 -1.12 -14.67 12.02
CA VAL A 134 -0.45 -13.63 12.79
C VAL A 134 0.79 -14.24 13.41
N ASP A 135 1.96 -13.72 13.08
CA ASP A 135 3.23 -14.27 13.48
C ASP A 135 4.05 -13.25 14.30
N GLY A 136 4.64 -13.77 15.36
CA GLY A 136 5.62 -13.09 16.22
C GLY A 136 5.03 -12.13 17.22
N ASN A 137 5.14 -12.46 18.51
CA ASN A 137 4.67 -11.65 19.65
C ASN A 137 3.21 -11.23 19.51
N VAL A 138 2.36 -12.20 19.21
CA VAL A 138 0.92 -11.95 19.02
C VAL A 138 0.31 -11.49 20.33
N GLN A 139 -0.42 -10.38 20.26
CA GLN A 139 -1.26 -9.88 21.35
C GLN A 139 -2.67 -9.70 20.81
N THR A 140 -3.64 -10.17 21.58
CA THR A 140 -5.06 -10.08 21.23
C THR A 140 -5.83 -9.51 22.41
N ILE A 141 -6.69 -8.54 22.13
CA ILE A 141 -7.74 -8.08 23.03
C ILE A 141 -9.06 -8.43 22.37
N TYR A 142 -9.85 -9.24 23.04
CA TYR A 142 -11.11 -9.74 22.52
C TYR A 142 -12.23 -9.56 23.54
N TYR A 143 -13.27 -8.86 23.14
CA TYR A 143 -14.49 -8.68 23.92
C TYR A 143 -15.48 -9.80 23.60
N MET A 144 -15.76 -10.62 24.57
CA MET A 144 -16.69 -11.75 24.43
C MET A 144 -18.13 -11.21 24.46
N GLN A 145 -18.95 -11.67 23.55
CA GLN A 145 -20.39 -11.37 23.47
C GLN A 145 -21.19 -12.66 23.64
N GLU A 146 -22.39 -12.57 24.15
CA GLU A 146 -23.37 -13.67 24.12
C GLU A 146 -24.13 -13.65 22.80
N ASP A 147 -24.58 -14.82 22.36
CA ASP A 147 -25.25 -14.99 21.06
C ASP A 147 -26.50 -14.08 20.90
N ASP A 148 -27.16 -13.76 22.00
CA ASP A 148 -28.40 -12.98 22.00
C ASP A 148 -28.19 -11.49 22.40
N SER A 149 -26.97 -11.04 22.68
CA SER A 149 -26.70 -9.68 23.14
C SER A 149 -25.51 -9.05 22.41
N PRO A 150 -25.65 -7.82 21.88
CA PRO A 150 -24.51 -7.09 21.33
C PRO A 150 -23.56 -6.56 22.40
N GLU A 151 -23.96 -6.56 23.68
CA GLU A 151 -23.15 -6.03 24.77
C GLU A 151 -22.04 -7.03 25.16
N PRO A 152 -20.79 -6.58 25.34
CA PRO A 152 -19.73 -7.44 25.77
C PRO A 152 -19.92 -7.88 27.24
N VAL A 153 -19.77 -9.17 27.51
CA VAL A 153 -19.87 -9.77 28.85
C VAL A 153 -18.53 -9.94 29.54
N GLY A 154 -17.44 -9.89 28.78
CA GLY A 154 -16.09 -10.03 29.30
C GLY A 154 -15.01 -9.66 28.33
N LEU A 155 -13.83 -9.43 28.88
CA LEU A 155 -12.59 -9.16 28.14
C LEU A 155 -11.66 -10.36 28.22
N MET A 156 -11.15 -10.79 27.10
CA MET A 156 -10.07 -11.78 27.01
C MET A 156 -8.82 -11.12 26.44
N SER A 157 -7.72 -11.20 27.18
CA SER A 157 -6.39 -10.78 26.75
C SER A 157 -5.51 -12.00 26.53
N ILE A 158 -4.92 -12.10 25.34
CA ILE A 158 -4.14 -13.27 24.96
C ILE A 158 -2.78 -12.82 24.41
N GLN A 159 -1.72 -13.53 24.81
CA GLN A 159 -0.38 -13.39 24.26
C GLN A 159 0.10 -14.75 23.77
N SER A 160 0.72 -14.79 22.60
CA SER A 160 1.25 -16.03 22.01
C SER A 160 2.38 -15.75 21.01
N GLY A 161 3.10 -16.78 20.61
CA GLY A 161 4.11 -16.62 19.56
C GLY A 161 3.52 -16.54 18.16
N ALA A 162 2.36 -17.18 17.92
CA ALA A 162 1.64 -17.17 16.66
C ALA A 162 0.14 -17.46 16.86
N ALA A 163 -0.70 -16.95 15.93
CA ALA A 163 -2.12 -17.24 15.90
C ALA A 163 -2.60 -17.43 14.45
N THR A 164 -3.62 -18.27 14.26
CA THR A 164 -4.34 -18.42 13.00
C THR A 164 -5.82 -18.22 13.24
N TYR A 165 -6.41 -17.31 12.50
CA TYR A 165 -7.84 -17.01 12.51
C TYR A 165 -8.45 -17.65 11.26
N TYR A 166 -9.46 -18.50 11.45
CA TYR A 166 -10.26 -19.09 10.39
C TYR A 166 -11.54 -18.27 10.22
N ILE A 167 -11.83 -17.90 8.99
CA ILE A 167 -12.90 -16.94 8.68
C ILE A 167 -13.81 -17.57 7.63
N ASP A 168 -15.08 -17.59 7.89
CA ASP A 168 -16.11 -17.88 6.87
C ASP A 168 -17.16 -16.78 6.88
N ASN A 169 -17.57 -16.35 5.69
CA ASN A 169 -18.54 -15.27 5.47
C ASN A 169 -18.29 -14.01 6.34
N ASN A 170 -17.00 -13.64 6.49
CA ASN A 170 -16.48 -12.51 7.29
C ASN A 170 -16.67 -12.65 8.82
N THR A 171 -17.07 -13.82 9.28
CA THR A 171 -17.15 -14.15 10.70
C THR A 171 -15.98 -15.04 11.09
N VAL A 172 -15.37 -14.79 12.24
CA VAL A 172 -14.32 -15.64 12.78
C VAL A 172 -14.97 -16.90 13.36
N GLU A 173 -14.72 -18.05 12.72
CA GLU A 173 -15.26 -19.35 13.18
C GLU A 173 -14.35 -20.03 14.21
N GLY A 174 -13.07 -19.73 14.17
CA GLY A 174 -12.12 -20.34 15.09
C GLY A 174 -10.78 -19.63 15.10
N ILE A 175 -10.12 -19.73 16.25
CA ILE A 175 -8.77 -19.17 16.44
C ILE A 175 -7.88 -20.25 17.05
N THR A 176 -6.72 -20.46 16.45
CA THR A 176 -5.70 -21.36 16.99
C THR A 176 -4.48 -20.55 17.41
N TYR A 177 -4.21 -20.50 18.70
CA TYR A 177 -3.00 -19.91 19.26
C TYR A 177 -1.90 -20.97 19.41
N ARG A 178 -0.67 -20.61 19.07
CA ARG A 178 0.51 -21.49 19.11
C ARG A 178 1.68 -20.81 19.82
N ASN A 179 2.66 -21.63 20.22
CA ASN A 179 3.89 -21.16 20.85
C ASN A 179 3.61 -20.45 22.20
N GLN A 180 3.21 -21.27 23.17
CA GLN A 180 3.01 -20.89 24.57
C GLN A 180 1.95 -19.77 24.77
N PRO A 181 0.69 -20.02 24.41
CA PRO A 181 -0.36 -19.04 24.66
C PRO A 181 -0.59 -18.84 26.16
N VAL A 182 -0.66 -17.58 26.55
CA VAL A 182 -1.06 -17.13 27.88
C VAL A 182 -2.29 -16.26 27.69
N TYR A 183 -3.31 -16.53 28.50
CA TYR A 183 -4.57 -15.78 28.44
C TYR A 183 -5.06 -15.38 29.82
N SER A 184 -5.76 -14.27 29.88
CA SER A 184 -6.49 -13.78 31.04
C SER A 184 -7.90 -13.41 30.61
N ILE A 185 -8.87 -13.80 31.41
CA ILE A 185 -10.30 -13.53 31.15
C ILE A 185 -10.85 -12.75 32.33
N PHE A 186 -11.53 -11.66 32.05
CA PHE A 186 -12.13 -10.78 33.05
C PHE A 186 -13.61 -10.54 32.70
N PRO A 187 -14.54 -10.71 33.63
CA PRO A 187 -15.87 -10.14 33.47
C PRO A 187 -15.79 -8.63 33.31
N MET A 188 -16.71 -8.01 32.56
CA MET A 188 -16.66 -6.57 32.28
C MET A 188 -16.61 -5.69 33.57
N ASP A 189 -17.29 -6.11 34.62
CA ASP A 189 -17.36 -5.41 35.91
C ASP A 189 -16.10 -5.61 36.79
N LYS A 190 -15.16 -6.48 36.38
CA LYS A 190 -13.96 -6.87 37.17
C LYS A 190 -12.66 -6.73 36.37
N ILE A 191 -12.63 -5.94 35.35
CA ILE A 191 -11.40 -5.67 34.60
C ILE A 191 -10.46 -4.84 35.49
N PRO A 192 -9.24 -5.33 35.80
CA PRO A 192 -8.29 -4.57 36.60
C PRO A 192 -7.82 -3.30 35.88
N GLU A 193 -7.57 -2.22 36.60
CA GLU A 193 -7.02 -0.98 36.02
C GLU A 193 -5.67 -1.18 35.33
N THR A 194 -4.92 -2.21 35.71
CA THR A 194 -3.64 -2.59 35.09
C THR A 194 -3.79 -3.30 33.73
N GLN A 195 -5.01 -3.76 33.40
CA GLN A 195 -5.29 -4.41 32.12
C GLN A 195 -5.42 -3.37 31.02
N ALA A 196 -4.54 -3.44 30.01
CA ALA A 196 -4.67 -2.60 28.85
C ALA A 196 -5.95 -2.95 28.05
N LEU A 197 -6.75 -1.95 27.73
CA LEU A 197 -7.95 -2.08 26.88
C LEU A 197 -7.62 -1.85 25.42
N PHE A 198 -6.47 -1.28 25.13
CA PHE A 198 -5.98 -1.01 23.78
C PHE A 198 -4.53 -1.49 23.64
N LEU A 199 -4.21 -2.03 22.46
CA LEU A 199 -2.84 -2.36 22.10
C LEU A 199 -2.02 -1.08 21.86
N GLU A 200 -0.71 -1.13 22.05
CA GLU A 200 0.19 0.03 21.99
C GLU A 200 0.07 0.83 20.67
N ASP A 201 -0.02 0.13 19.56
CA ASP A 201 -0.11 0.74 18.21
C ASP A 201 -1.56 0.87 17.71
N PHE A 202 -2.56 0.65 18.59
CA PHE A 202 -3.97 0.75 18.20
C PHE A 202 -4.35 2.18 17.85
N LYS A 203 -4.99 2.34 16.68
CA LYS A 203 -5.60 3.58 16.22
C LYS A 203 -6.86 3.26 15.43
N TRP A 204 -7.99 3.84 15.82
CA TRP A 204 -9.20 3.75 15.01
C TRP A 204 -9.28 4.94 14.04
N GLU A 205 -9.16 4.65 12.77
CA GLU A 205 -9.07 5.63 11.67
C GLU A 205 -10.35 5.67 10.82
N GLY A 206 -11.49 5.25 11.39
CA GLY A 206 -12.76 5.19 10.68
C GLY A 206 -13.15 6.49 9.97
N HIS A 207 -12.76 7.64 10.52
CA HIS A 207 -12.98 8.96 9.94
C HIS A 207 -12.23 9.20 8.62
N ARG A 208 -11.16 8.45 8.35
CA ARG A 208 -10.38 8.54 7.09
C ARG A 208 -10.92 7.63 6.00
N ARG A 209 -11.89 6.75 6.32
CA ARG A 209 -12.44 5.78 5.37
C ARG A 209 -13.11 6.51 4.20
N PRO A 210 -12.64 6.32 2.96
CA PRO A 210 -13.15 7.09 1.83
C PRO A 210 -14.53 6.61 1.40
N ALA A 211 -15.41 7.55 1.12
CA ALA A 211 -16.65 7.28 0.40
C ALA A 211 -16.38 7.24 -1.12
N LEU A 212 -17.26 6.55 -1.88
CA LEU A 212 -17.16 6.48 -3.34
C LEU A 212 -17.03 7.86 -3.99
N ARG A 213 -17.86 8.80 -3.55
CA ARG A 213 -17.88 10.19 -4.05
C ARG A 213 -16.52 10.87 -3.91
N GLU A 214 -15.85 10.67 -2.78
CA GLU A 214 -14.58 11.35 -2.47
C GLU A 214 -13.41 10.92 -3.37
N VAL A 215 -13.51 9.77 -4.02
CA VAL A 215 -12.48 9.32 -4.97
C VAL A 215 -12.56 10.12 -6.27
N PHE A 216 -13.75 10.59 -6.65
CA PHE A 216 -14.00 11.33 -7.90
C PHE A 216 -14.06 12.85 -7.72
N ASP A 217 -14.39 13.35 -6.53
CA ASP A 217 -14.50 14.79 -6.25
C ASP A 217 -13.15 15.53 -6.16
N ARG A 218 -12.09 14.89 -6.58
CA ARG A 218 -10.76 15.47 -6.50
C ARG A 218 -10.51 16.45 -7.64
N THR A 219 -10.27 17.70 -7.32
CA THR A 219 -9.73 18.67 -8.28
C THR A 219 -8.30 18.28 -8.62
N ILE A 220 -8.08 17.87 -9.86
CA ILE A 220 -6.73 17.58 -10.37
C ILE A 220 -6.02 18.93 -10.53
N ARG A 221 -4.97 19.18 -9.76
CA ARG A 221 -4.11 20.35 -9.99
C ARG A 221 -3.33 20.12 -11.28
N PRO A 222 -3.26 21.11 -12.16
CA PRO A 222 -2.40 21.04 -13.33
C PRO A 222 -0.95 20.78 -12.90
N SER A 223 -0.21 20.04 -13.71
CA SER A 223 1.19 19.75 -13.43
C SER A 223 2.00 21.07 -13.48
N GLU A 224 2.67 21.39 -12.40
CA GLU A 224 3.62 22.52 -12.35
C GLU A 224 4.85 22.28 -13.27
N ARG A 225 4.96 21.09 -13.86
CA ARG A 225 6.12 20.74 -14.70
C ARG A 225 6.21 21.63 -15.94
N ALA A 226 5.08 21.94 -16.56
CA ALA A 226 5.05 22.83 -17.75
C ALA A 226 5.46 24.24 -17.37
N GLU A 227 4.97 24.77 -16.23
CA GLU A 227 5.34 26.07 -15.71
C GLU A 227 6.82 26.12 -15.33
N LYS A 228 7.31 25.10 -14.62
CA LYS A 228 8.72 24.99 -14.21
C LYS A 228 9.65 24.78 -15.39
N SER A 229 9.22 24.10 -16.44
CA SER A 229 10.03 23.95 -17.67
C SER A 229 10.07 25.20 -18.53
N ALA A 230 9.08 26.07 -18.40
CA ALA A 230 9.06 27.39 -19.08
C ALA A 230 9.89 28.45 -18.34
N LEU A 231 10.27 28.21 -17.08
CA LEU A 231 11.13 29.12 -16.36
C LEU A 231 12.54 29.09 -16.97
N PRO A 232 13.16 30.27 -17.15
CA PRO A 232 14.55 30.32 -17.58
C PRO A 232 15.43 29.56 -16.58
N ARG A 233 16.42 28.85 -17.09
CA ARG A 233 17.38 28.15 -16.23
C ARG A 233 18.05 29.15 -15.29
N PRO A 234 18.13 28.86 -13.99
CA PRO A 234 18.79 29.76 -13.08
C PRO A 234 20.25 29.92 -13.48
N ASP A 235 20.70 31.16 -13.54
CA ASP A 235 22.09 31.50 -13.89
C ASP A 235 22.95 31.37 -12.64
N PHE A 236 23.65 30.27 -12.52
CA PHE A 236 24.59 30.03 -11.42
C PHE A 236 26.00 30.49 -11.81
N PRO A 237 26.76 31.05 -10.88
CA PRO A 237 28.16 31.45 -11.14
C PRO A 237 29.03 30.32 -11.72
N ILE A 238 28.74 29.08 -11.29
CA ILE A 238 29.41 27.87 -11.81
C ILE A 238 29.09 27.61 -13.28
N THR A 239 27.84 27.87 -13.70
CA THR A 239 27.42 27.66 -15.11
C THR A 239 28.18 28.63 -16.02
N ARG A 240 28.28 29.89 -15.66
CA ARG A 240 29.08 30.89 -16.41
C ARG A 240 30.54 30.47 -16.52
N ARG A 241 31.12 30.03 -15.41
CA ARG A 241 32.50 29.57 -15.37
C ARG A 241 32.75 28.34 -16.26
N ILE A 242 31.81 27.42 -16.31
CA ILE A 242 31.87 26.25 -17.20
C ILE A 242 31.77 26.70 -18.66
N GLU A 243 30.85 27.62 -18.98
CA GLU A 243 30.69 28.13 -20.36
C GLU A 243 31.93 28.94 -20.83
N GLU A 244 32.51 29.77 -19.98
CA GLU A 244 33.76 30.44 -20.25
C GLU A 244 34.90 29.45 -20.51
N TYR A 245 35.02 28.46 -19.66
CA TYR A 245 36.06 27.43 -19.83
C TYR A 245 35.84 26.59 -21.10
N LYS A 246 34.58 26.28 -21.42
CA LYS A 246 34.22 25.63 -22.69
C LYS A 246 34.65 26.45 -23.90
N LYS A 247 34.41 27.78 -23.89
CA LYS A 247 34.84 28.68 -24.96
C LYS A 247 36.36 28.64 -25.15
N LEU A 248 37.10 28.73 -24.05
CA LEU A 248 38.60 28.66 -24.12
C LEU A 248 39.08 27.33 -24.71
N LEU A 249 38.40 26.20 -24.38
CA LEU A 249 38.77 24.89 -24.93
C LEU A 249 38.45 24.81 -26.43
N ILE A 250 37.34 25.43 -26.89
CA ILE A 250 36.97 25.47 -28.30
C ILE A 250 37.98 26.36 -29.07
N GLU A 251 38.32 27.55 -28.55
CA GLU A 251 39.30 28.44 -29.15
C GLU A 251 40.69 27.88 -29.23
N SER A 252 41.08 27.06 -28.26
CA SER A 252 42.39 26.36 -28.25
C SER A 252 42.41 25.08 -29.13
N GLY A 253 41.27 24.70 -29.72
CA GLY A 253 41.16 23.49 -30.54
C GLY A 253 41.23 22.18 -29.73
N THR A 254 41.14 22.26 -28.41
CA THR A 254 41.18 21.09 -27.51
C THR A 254 39.80 20.55 -27.13
N TRP A 255 38.75 21.31 -27.43
CA TRP A 255 37.39 20.85 -27.25
C TRP A 255 36.97 19.96 -28.42
N VAL A 256 36.56 18.73 -28.11
CA VAL A 256 35.92 17.83 -29.05
C VAL A 256 34.54 17.52 -28.52
N ASP A 257 33.50 17.69 -29.33
CA ASP A 257 32.14 17.36 -28.92
C ASP A 257 32.06 15.85 -28.61
N ARG A 258 31.19 15.52 -27.67
CA ARG A 258 31.08 14.14 -27.17
C ARG A 258 30.68 13.17 -28.29
N ASP A 259 29.84 13.65 -29.19
CA ASP A 259 29.35 12.84 -30.31
C ASP A 259 30.44 12.52 -31.34
N ASP A 260 31.46 13.41 -31.50
CA ASP A 260 32.59 13.19 -32.37
C ASP A 260 33.63 12.19 -31.80
N LYS A 261 33.48 11.81 -30.53
CA LYS A 261 34.39 10.86 -29.85
C LYS A 261 33.91 9.42 -29.87
N LEU A 262 32.65 9.20 -30.20
CA LEU A 262 32.06 7.87 -30.25
C LEU A 262 32.20 7.33 -31.67
N THR A 263 33.12 6.39 -31.87
CA THR A 263 33.18 5.63 -33.12
C THR A 263 31.91 4.79 -33.26
N PRO A 264 31.47 4.45 -34.49
CA PRO A 264 30.34 3.54 -34.68
C PRO A 264 30.41 2.26 -33.84
N GLU A 265 31.60 1.71 -33.72
CA GLU A 265 31.89 0.51 -32.92
C GLU A 265 31.67 0.77 -31.40
N ALA A 266 32.04 1.95 -30.89
CA ALA A 266 31.83 2.34 -29.51
C ALA A 266 30.34 2.57 -29.23
N LEU A 267 29.56 3.08 -30.18
CA LEU A 267 28.11 3.22 -30.12
C LEU A 267 27.41 1.86 -30.10
N GLU A 268 27.84 0.91 -30.96
CA GLU A 268 27.33 -0.46 -30.94
C GLU A 268 27.63 -1.15 -29.60
N TRP A 269 28.83 -0.93 -29.05
CA TRP A 269 29.23 -1.49 -27.76
C TRP A 269 28.38 -0.92 -26.59
N LEU A 270 28.12 0.38 -26.59
CA LEU A 270 27.23 1.01 -25.63
C LEU A 270 25.79 0.51 -25.75
N HIS A 271 25.29 0.33 -26.97
CA HIS A 271 23.97 -0.25 -27.23
C HIS A 271 23.90 -1.71 -26.73
N TRP A 272 24.97 -2.48 -26.91
CA TRP A 272 25.05 -3.85 -26.39
C TRP A 272 25.06 -3.89 -24.84
N LEU A 273 25.58 -2.87 -24.19
CA LEU A 273 25.58 -2.72 -22.72
C LEU A 273 24.25 -2.13 -22.17
N GLY A 274 23.29 -1.78 -23.06
CA GLY A 274 21.97 -1.27 -22.65
C GLY A 274 21.95 0.21 -22.27
N TYR A 275 22.91 1.02 -22.75
CA TYR A 275 22.95 2.48 -22.61
C TYR A 275 22.46 3.17 -23.90
#